data_9d17f2bf14155c8e3d37a6aac5099943
#
_entry.id   9d17f2bf14155c8e3d37a6aac5099943
#
_cell.length_a   1.000
_cell.length_b   1.000
_cell.length_c   1.000
_cell.angle_alpha   90.00
_cell.angle_beta   90.00
_cell.angle_gamma   90.00
#
_symmetry.space_group_name_H-M   'P 1'
#
loop_
_entity.id
_entity.type
_entity.pdbx_description
1 polymer ?
#
loop_
_entity_poly.entity_id
_entity_poly.type
_entity_poly.pdbx_seq_one_letter_code
_entity_poly.pdbx_strand_id
1 'polypeptide(L)'
;MKMKILILMVVAWGSTLSLCAQGKLSEEKRKEFEAQKVAYFTQTLDLTPEEAAAFWPLYNEMMKKFREQDVKLRELQCETHKTKKLTEEQEKQRVMDLLQHEQKMLDIKKEYYQKLMKVVPAQKIACLDRTERKFHRQLLQKICKEPECRK
;
A
#
# COMPACT_ATOMS: atom_id res chain seq x y z
N MET A 1 20.42 -9.77 59.66
CA MET A 1 19.13 -9.36 59.01
C MET A 1 19.28 -8.29 57.94
N LYS A 2 20.48 -8.12 57.32
CA LYS A 2 20.72 -7.07 56.30
C LYS A 2 21.05 -7.61 54.90
N MET A 3 21.02 -8.92 54.69
CA MET A 3 21.43 -9.57 53.44
C MET A 3 20.25 -10.17 52.62
N LYS A 4 19.03 -10.09 53.14
CA LYS A 4 17.81 -10.61 52.44
C LYS A 4 17.02 -9.55 51.68
N ILE A 5 17.38 -8.26 51.77
CA ILE A 5 16.67 -7.16 51.13
C ILE A 5 17.28 -6.83 49.74
N LEU A 6 18.49 -7.28 49.46
CA LEU A 6 19.23 -6.94 48.23
C LEU A 6 18.88 -7.82 47.01
N ILE A 7 18.13 -8.92 47.21
CA ILE A 7 17.74 -9.86 46.13
C ILE A 7 16.40 -9.52 45.51
N LEU A 8 15.59 -8.67 46.15
CA LEU A 8 14.24 -8.31 45.67
C LEU A 8 14.20 -7.09 44.72
N MET A 9 15.31 -6.40 44.50
CA MET A 9 15.38 -5.20 43.63
C MET A 9 15.88 -5.46 42.19
N VAL A 10 16.21 -6.67 41.80
CA VAL A 10 16.77 -6.99 40.47
C VAL A 10 15.76 -7.60 39.51
N VAL A 11 14.55 -7.94 39.96
CA VAL A 11 13.53 -8.61 39.12
C VAL A 11 12.56 -7.63 38.42
N ALA A 12 12.65 -6.32 38.68
CA ALA A 12 11.67 -5.33 38.20
C ALA A 12 12.09 -4.58 36.92
N TRP A 13 13.19 -4.93 36.22
CA TRP A 13 13.67 -4.17 35.06
C TRP A 13 13.73 -4.96 33.75
N GLY A 14 12.96 -6.05 33.64
CA GLY A 14 13.00 -6.97 32.51
C GLY A 14 11.75 -7.08 31.65
N SER A 15 10.78 -6.13 31.69
CA SER A 15 9.48 -6.36 31.02
C SER A 15 8.87 -5.14 30.30
N THR A 16 9.64 -4.38 29.54
CA THR A 16 9.05 -3.33 28.69
C THR A 16 9.77 -3.16 27.34
N LEU A 17 9.93 -4.24 26.58
CA LEU A 17 10.40 -4.14 25.18
C LEU A 17 9.75 -5.22 24.32
N SER A 18 8.45 -5.21 24.18
CA SER A 18 7.77 -6.06 23.19
C SER A 18 6.38 -5.57 22.87
N LEU A 19 6.22 -4.37 22.32
CA LEU A 19 4.93 -3.98 21.74
C LEU A 19 5.07 -2.88 20.68
N CYS A 20 5.81 -3.16 19.60
CA CYS A 20 5.72 -2.35 18.37
C CYS A 20 6.25 -3.10 17.14
N ALA A 21 6.06 -4.41 17.07
CA ALA A 21 6.41 -5.21 15.87
C ALA A 21 5.16 -5.67 15.12
N GLN A 22 4.12 -4.81 15.02
CA GLN A 22 2.97 -5.10 14.18
C GLN A 22 2.98 -4.18 12.96
N GLY A 23 3.29 -4.76 11.80
CA GLY A 23 2.75 -4.29 10.53
C GLY A 23 3.61 -3.43 9.63
N LYS A 24 4.90 -3.20 9.87
CA LYS A 24 5.79 -2.68 8.81
C LYS A 24 6.53 -3.84 8.16
N LEU A 25 6.18 -4.11 6.91
CA LEU A 25 7.03 -4.95 6.05
C LEU A 25 8.47 -4.47 6.19
N SER A 26 9.43 -5.39 6.45
CA SER A 26 10.84 -4.99 6.59
C SER A 26 11.27 -4.24 5.31
N GLU A 27 12.18 -3.29 5.45
CA GLU A 27 12.67 -2.50 4.32
C GLU A 27 13.24 -3.41 3.20
N GLU A 28 13.83 -4.54 3.59
CA GLU A 28 14.34 -5.56 2.66
C GLU A 28 13.22 -6.20 1.84
N LYS A 29 12.15 -6.66 2.50
CA LYS A 29 10.98 -7.23 1.81
C LYS A 29 10.31 -6.21 0.89
N ARG A 30 10.28 -4.95 1.30
CA ARG A 30 9.75 -3.88 0.45
C ARG A 30 10.58 -3.68 -0.82
N LYS A 31 11.90 -3.63 -0.70
CA LYS A 31 12.82 -3.54 -1.86
C LYS A 31 12.70 -4.75 -2.77
N GLU A 32 12.59 -5.94 -2.20
CA GLU A 32 12.37 -7.16 -2.96
C GLU A 32 11.06 -7.11 -3.77
N PHE A 33 9.95 -6.68 -3.17
CA PHE A 33 8.67 -6.53 -3.87
C PHE A 33 8.74 -5.49 -4.99
N GLU A 34 9.41 -4.37 -4.77
CA GLU A 34 9.59 -3.35 -5.80
C GLU A 34 10.44 -3.91 -6.97
N ALA A 35 11.52 -4.63 -6.69
CA ALA A 35 12.34 -5.27 -7.72
C ALA A 35 11.54 -6.32 -8.51
N GLN A 36 10.76 -7.18 -7.83
CA GLN A 36 9.88 -8.16 -8.48
C GLN A 36 8.83 -7.48 -9.36
N LYS A 37 8.25 -6.37 -8.89
CA LYS A 37 7.28 -5.58 -9.64
C LYS A 37 7.89 -5.00 -10.91
N VAL A 38 9.07 -4.38 -10.79
CA VAL A 38 9.80 -3.82 -11.93
C VAL A 38 10.06 -4.90 -12.97
N ALA A 39 10.63 -6.03 -12.57
CA ALA A 39 10.91 -7.13 -13.48
C ALA A 39 9.65 -7.66 -14.16
N TYR A 40 8.59 -7.91 -13.39
CA TYR A 40 7.33 -8.45 -13.90
C TYR A 40 6.64 -7.52 -14.91
N PHE A 41 6.56 -6.21 -14.59
CA PHE A 41 5.90 -5.24 -15.46
C PHE A 41 6.70 -5.02 -16.74
N THR A 42 8.02 -4.85 -16.63
CA THR A 42 8.91 -4.68 -17.78
C THR A 42 8.76 -5.86 -18.75
N GLN A 43 8.76 -7.08 -18.24
CA GLN A 43 8.59 -8.28 -19.06
C GLN A 43 7.16 -8.41 -19.61
N THR A 44 6.12 -8.19 -18.79
CA THR A 44 4.72 -8.42 -19.20
C THR A 44 4.22 -7.38 -20.19
N LEU A 45 4.68 -6.13 -20.06
CA LEU A 45 4.36 -5.04 -20.98
C LEU A 45 5.35 -4.96 -22.15
N ASP A 46 6.39 -5.81 -22.16
CA ASP A 46 7.44 -5.81 -23.18
C ASP A 46 8.06 -4.43 -23.36
N LEU A 47 8.45 -3.79 -22.25
CA LEU A 47 9.04 -2.45 -22.28
C LEU A 47 10.50 -2.54 -22.74
N THR A 48 10.89 -1.69 -23.70
CA THR A 48 12.30 -1.49 -23.98
C THR A 48 13.00 -0.77 -22.83
N PRO A 49 14.35 -0.79 -22.75
CA PRO A 49 15.07 -0.04 -21.71
C PRO A 49 14.70 1.46 -21.68
N GLU A 50 14.55 2.08 -22.86
CA GLU A 50 14.20 3.49 -23.03
C GLU A 50 12.76 3.76 -22.56
N GLU A 51 11.82 2.90 -22.95
CA GLU A 51 10.42 2.97 -22.50
C GLU A 51 10.33 2.77 -20.99
N ALA A 52 11.06 1.80 -20.42
CA ALA A 52 11.08 1.54 -18.98
C ALA A 52 11.63 2.75 -18.20
N ALA A 53 12.73 3.36 -18.70
CA ALA A 53 13.30 4.56 -18.07
C ALA A 53 12.32 5.74 -18.03
N ALA A 54 11.46 5.90 -19.04
CA ALA A 54 10.45 6.95 -19.09
C ALA A 54 9.15 6.56 -18.34
N PHE A 55 8.79 5.28 -18.33
CA PHE A 55 7.58 4.75 -17.70
C PHE A 55 7.61 4.84 -16.18
N TRP A 56 8.69 4.36 -15.54
CA TRP A 56 8.74 4.19 -14.10
C TRP A 56 8.59 5.48 -13.30
N PRO A 57 9.21 6.61 -13.67
CA PRO A 57 8.98 7.88 -12.95
C PRO A 57 7.51 8.29 -12.94
N LEU A 58 6.83 8.23 -14.09
CA LEU A 58 5.42 8.59 -14.22
C LEU A 58 4.49 7.63 -13.47
N TYR A 59 4.76 6.33 -13.58
CA TYR A 59 4.00 5.31 -12.88
C TYR A 59 4.13 5.45 -11.35
N ASN A 60 5.35 5.66 -10.85
CA ASN A 60 5.60 5.83 -9.42
C ASN A 60 4.96 7.11 -8.86
N GLU A 61 4.95 8.18 -9.64
CA GLU A 61 4.25 9.43 -9.27
C GLU A 61 2.73 9.23 -9.20
N MET A 62 2.14 8.54 -10.17
CA MET A 62 0.74 8.13 -10.14
C MET A 62 0.41 7.33 -8.88
N MET A 63 1.21 6.31 -8.58
CA MET A 63 1.03 5.47 -7.40
C MET A 63 1.20 6.24 -6.08
N LYS A 64 2.07 7.26 -6.06
CA LYS A 64 2.19 8.17 -4.91
C LYS A 64 0.89 8.96 -4.71
N LYS A 65 0.35 9.55 -5.79
CA LYS A 65 -0.92 10.30 -5.72
C LYS A 65 -2.10 9.41 -5.30
N PHE A 66 -2.16 8.16 -5.74
CA PHE A 66 -3.16 7.20 -5.29
C PHE A 66 -3.07 6.98 -3.77
N ARG A 67 -1.87 6.72 -3.25
CA ARG A 67 -1.67 6.53 -1.80
C ARG A 67 -2.08 7.76 -0.98
N GLU A 68 -1.80 8.97 -1.49
CA GLU A 68 -2.21 10.21 -0.84
C GLU A 68 -3.74 10.35 -0.74
N GLN A 69 -4.48 9.95 -1.78
CA GLN A 69 -5.94 9.93 -1.74
C GLN A 69 -6.47 8.84 -0.79
N ASP A 70 -5.89 7.64 -0.80
CA ASP A 70 -6.28 6.56 0.11
C ASP A 70 -6.07 6.93 1.59
N VAL A 71 -4.99 7.66 1.91
CA VAL A 71 -4.75 8.17 3.27
C VAL A 71 -5.85 9.14 3.67
N LYS A 72 -6.19 10.11 2.81
CA LYS A 72 -7.27 11.08 3.08
C LYS A 72 -8.61 10.38 3.32
N LEU A 73 -8.96 9.37 2.51
CA LEU A 73 -10.20 8.62 2.72
C LEU A 73 -10.21 7.88 4.05
N ARG A 74 -9.08 7.24 4.43
CA ARG A 74 -8.98 6.56 5.73
C ARG A 74 -9.11 7.52 6.91
N GLU A 75 -8.52 8.70 6.81
CA GLU A 75 -8.66 9.74 7.84
C GLU A 75 -10.12 10.13 8.02
N LEU A 76 -10.85 10.41 6.94
CA LEU A 76 -12.29 10.71 6.98
C LEU A 76 -13.11 9.56 7.58
N GLN A 77 -12.79 8.32 7.21
CA GLN A 77 -13.47 7.14 7.75
C GLN A 77 -13.15 6.91 9.23
N CYS A 78 -11.89 7.13 9.66
CA CYS A 78 -11.51 6.99 11.07
C CYS A 78 -12.21 7.99 11.98
N GLU A 79 -12.43 9.23 11.53
CA GLU A 79 -13.15 10.23 12.29
C GLU A 79 -14.62 9.82 12.52
N THR A 80 -15.25 9.27 11.50
CA THR A 80 -16.64 8.80 11.58
C THR A 80 -16.81 7.53 12.43
N HIS A 81 -15.80 6.63 12.45
CA HIS A 81 -15.86 5.41 13.27
C HIS A 81 -15.70 5.65 14.78
N LYS A 82 -15.24 6.82 15.22
CA LYS A 82 -15.18 7.18 16.65
C LYS A 82 -16.57 7.41 17.26
N THR A 83 -17.57 7.67 16.43
CA THR A 83 -18.98 7.81 16.86
C THR A 83 -19.69 6.46 16.78
N LYS A 84 -20.21 5.95 17.90
CA LYS A 84 -20.86 4.63 17.99
C LYS A 84 -22.14 4.47 17.15
N LYS A 85 -22.76 5.56 16.72
CA LYS A 85 -23.93 5.58 15.81
C LYS A 85 -23.83 6.82 14.95
N LEU A 86 -23.81 6.66 13.64
CA LEU A 86 -23.91 7.75 12.68
C LEU A 86 -25.37 8.10 12.45
N THR A 87 -25.65 9.37 12.18
CA THR A 87 -26.97 9.80 11.70
C THR A 87 -27.12 9.45 10.23
N GLU A 88 -28.35 9.44 9.73
CA GLU A 88 -28.67 9.21 8.32
C GLU A 88 -27.92 10.19 7.40
N GLU A 89 -27.80 11.45 7.81
CA GLU A 89 -27.07 12.48 7.07
C GLU A 89 -25.57 12.20 7.01
N GLN A 90 -25.00 11.72 8.11
CA GLN A 90 -23.58 11.33 8.17
C GLN A 90 -23.29 10.11 7.29
N GLU A 91 -24.21 9.12 7.24
CA GLU A 91 -24.08 7.99 6.34
C GLU A 91 -24.19 8.40 4.86
N LYS A 92 -25.11 9.31 4.52
CA LYS A 92 -25.18 9.90 3.17
C LYS A 92 -23.89 10.62 2.80
N GLN A 93 -23.33 11.42 3.72
CA GLN A 93 -22.06 12.11 3.47
C GLN A 93 -20.93 11.12 3.21
N ARG A 94 -20.84 10.02 3.98
CA ARG A 94 -19.85 8.97 3.74
C ARG A 94 -19.94 8.37 2.34
N VAL A 95 -21.15 8.13 1.85
CA VAL A 95 -21.36 7.65 0.48
C VAL A 95 -20.85 8.67 -0.53
N MET A 96 -21.14 9.95 -0.34
CA MET A 96 -20.66 11.02 -1.21
C MET A 96 -19.13 11.15 -1.18
N ASP A 97 -18.50 11.02 -0.01
CA ASP A 97 -17.05 11.06 0.15
C ASP A 97 -16.37 9.89 -0.59
N LEU A 98 -16.96 8.68 -0.52
CA LEU A 98 -16.50 7.52 -1.28
C LEU A 98 -16.55 7.76 -2.80
N LEU A 99 -17.68 8.25 -3.31
CA LEU A 99 -17.85 8.56 -4.73
C LEU A 99 -16.86 9.65 -5.19
N GLN A 100 -16.65 10.68 -4.37
CA GLN A 100 -15.68 11.72 -4.66
C GLN A 100 -14.25 11.18 -4.68
N HIS A 101 -13.91 10.24 -3.78
CA HIS A 101 -12.61 9.58 -3.78
C HIS A 101 -12.42 8.76 -5.07
N GLU A 102 -13.39 7.94 -5.45
CA GLU A 102 -13.34 7.16 -6.69
C GLU A 102 -13.16 8.05 -7.93
N GLN A 103 -13.88 9.18 -7.98
CA GLN A 103 -13.73 10.16 -9.05
C GLN A 103 -12.32 10.74 -9.10
N LYS A 104 -11.74 11.13 -7.96
CA LYS A 104 -10.36 11.63 -7.89
C LYS A 104 -9.34 10.57 -8.33
N MET A 105 -9.53 9.31 -7.94
CA MET A 105 -8.69 8.21 -8.38
C MET A 105 -8.74 8.03 -9.90
N LEU A 106 -9.95 8.12 -10.50
CA LEU A 106 -10.14 8.06 -11.95
C LEU A 106 -9.48 9.23 -12.66
N ASP A 107 -9.59 10.45 -12.13
CA ASP A 107 -8.98 11.65 -12.71
C ASP A 107 -7.45 11.57 -12.70
N ILE A 108 -6.84 11.12 -11.59
CA ILE A 108 -5.41 10.86 -11.51
C ILE A 108 -5.00 9.81 -12.55
N LYS A 109 -5.74 8.70 -12.62
CA LYS A 109 -5.46 7.64 -13.59
C LYS A 109 -5.51 8.16 -15.02
N LYS A 110 -6.53 8.92 -15.37
CA LYS A 110 -6.69 9.53 -16.70
C LYS A 110 -5.52 10.46 -17.04
N GLU A 111 -5.14 11.35 -16.12
CA GLU A 111 -3.99 12.25 -16.29
C GLU A 111 -2.71 11.48 -16.58
N TYR A 112 -2.39 10.47 -15.74
CA TYR A 112 -1.13 9.74 -15.89
C TYR A 112 -1.13 8.77 -17.06
N TYR A 113 -2.25 8.17 -17.41
CA TYR A 113 -2.35 7.36 -18.63
C TYR A 113 -2.10 8.20 -19.88
N GLN A 114 -2.59 9.44 -19.93
CA GLN A 114 -2.29 10.38 -21.02
C GLN A 114 -0.79 10.73 -21.09
N LYS A 115 -0.12 10.89 -19.93
CA LYS A 115 1.34 11.11 -19.88
C LYS A 115 2.12 9.85 -20.32
N LEU A 116 1.72 8.68 -19.83
CA LEU A 116 2.33 7.40 -20.16
C LEU A 116 2.22 7.08 -21.67
N MET A 117 1.07 7.34 -22.27
CA MET A 117 0.88 7.14 -23.72
C MET A 117 1.72 8.07 -24.62
N LYS A 118 2.38 9.10 -24.06
CA LYS A 118 3.34 9.92 -24.79
C LYS A 118 4.74 9.31 -24.84
N VAL A 119 5.04 8.37 -23.94
CA VAL A 119 6.38 7.78 -23.79
C VAL A 119 6.39 6.27 -24.03
N VAL A 120 5.24 5.63 -24.01
CA VAL A 120 5.08 4.18 -24.23
C VAL A 120 3.89 3.96 -25.17
N PRO A 121 3.96 3.03 -26.13
CA PRO A 121 2.85 2.73 -27.04
C PRO A 121 1.54 2.45 -26.32
N ALA A 122 0.44 3.03 -26.80
CA ALA A 122 -0.88 2.92 -26.16
C ALA A 122 -1.35 1.46 -25.96
N GLN A 123 -0.94 0.55 -26.86
CA GLN A 123 -1.23 -0.88 -26.73
C GLN A 123 -0.64 -1.50 -25.45
N LYS A 124 0.57 -1.10 -25.05
CA LYS A 124 1.23 -1.55 -23.82
C LYS A 124 0.53 -0.96 -22.59
N ILE A 125 0.14 0.33 -22.66
CA ILE A 125 -0.59 1.01 -21.57
C ILE A 125 -2.00 0.42 -21.39
N ALA A 126 -2.68 0.01 -22.47
CA ALA A 126 -3.97 -0.68 -22.38
C ALA A 126 -3.90 -2.00 -21.60
N CYS A 127 -2.72 -2.63 -21.55
CA CYS A 127 -2.47 -3.85 -20.78
C CYS A 127 -2.11 -3.58 -19.30
N LEU A 128 -1.88 -2.33 -18.89
CA LEU A 128 -1.35 -1.99 -17.58
C LEU A 128 -2.24 -2.48 -16.44
N ASP A 129 -3.55 -2.19 -16.45
CA ASP A 129 -4.51 -2.64 -15.43
C ASP A 129 -4.55 -4.17 -15.29
N ARG A 130 -4.45 -4.86 -16.41
CA ARG A 130 -4.41 -6.33 -16.43
C ARG A 130 -3.12 -6.85 -15.80
N THR A 131 -2.02 -6.20 -16.07
CA THR A 131 -0.69 -6.52 -15.52
C THR A 131 -0.67 -6.30 -14.01
N GLU A 132 -1.19 -5.17 -13.53
CA GLU A 132 -1.33 -4.86 -12.10
C GLU A 132 -2.15 -5.94 -11.37
N ARG A 133 -3.34 -6.27 -11.90
CA ARG A 133 -4.21 -7.30 -11.29
C ARG A 133 -3.55 -8.68 -11.24
N LYS A 134 -2.81 -9.07 -12.29
CA LYS A 134 -2.09 -10.34 -12.32
C LYS A 134 -0.95 -10.36 -11.31
N PHE A 135 -0.15 -9.29 -11.24
CA PHE A 135 0.93 -9.17 -10.28
C PHE A 135 0.40 -9.25 -8.83
N HIS A 136 -0.65 -8.51 -8.51
CA HIS A 136 -1.30 -8.55 -7.18
C HIS A 136 -1.76 -9.95 -6.81
N ARG A 137 -2.38 -10.67 -7.74
CA ARG A 137 -2.82 -12.06 -7.52
C ARG A 137 -1.65 -12.99 -7.23
N GLN A 138 -0.55 -12.86 -7.97
CA GLN A 138 0.66 -13.67 -7.75
C GLN A 138 1.28 -13.36 -6.38
N LEU A 139 1.32 -12.10 -6.00
CA LEU A 139 1.85 -11.66 -4.71
C LEU A 139 1.02 -12.26 -3.56
N LEU A 140 -0.30 -12.17 -3.61
CA LEU A 140 -1.19 -12.78 -2.63
C LEU A 140 -1.01 -14.30 -2.54
N GLN A 141 -0.87 -14.98 -3.67
CA GLN A 141 -0.62 -16.42 -3.69
C GLN A 141 0.71 -16.82 -3.05
N LYS A 142 1.77 -15.98 -3.19
CA LYS A 142 3.05 -16.20 -2.52
C LYS A 142 2.90 -16.03 -1.01
N ILE A 143 2.30 -14.94 -0.56
CA ILE A 143 2.07 -14.65 0.86
C ILE A 143 1.24 -15.76 1.53
N CYS A 144 0.18 -16.23 0.88
CA CYS A 144 -0.66 -17.31 1.42
C CYS A 144 0.04 -18.68 1.46
N LYS A 145 1.12 -18.86 0.71
CA LYS A 145 1.91 -20.11 0.72
C LYS A 145 3.05 -20.11 1.74
N GLU A 146 3.45 -18.93 2.23
CA GLU A 146 4.44 -18.83 3.29
C GLU A 146 3.82 -19.32 4.62
N PRO A 147 4.50 -20.23 5.36
CA PRO A 147 3.92 -20.88 6.56
C PRO A 147 3.71 -19.92 7.75
N GLU A 148 4.19 -18.69 7.68
CA GLU A 148 4.01 -17.70 8.75
C GLU A 148 2.57 -17.13 8.86
N CYS A 149 1.72 -17.28 7.85
CA CYS A 149 0.33 -16.81 7.89
C CYS A 149 -0.67 -17.84 8.45
N ARG A 150 -0.21 -18.97 8.97
CA ARG A 150 -1.06 -20.08 9.50
C ARG A 150 -1.14 -20.16 11.04
N LYS A 151 -0.72 -19.11 11.77
CA LYS A 151 -0.87 -19.09 13.24
C LYS A 151 -1.86 -18.04 13.69
#